data_a3bdb9447156c3dcb4df0aa9b0ce8eb2
#
_entry.id   a3bdb9447156c3dcb4df0aa9b0ce8eb2
#
_cell.length_a   1.000
_cell.length_b   1.000
_cell.length_c   1.000
_cell.angle_alpha   90.00
_cell.angle_beta   90.00
_cell.angle_gamma   90.00
#
_symmetry.space_group_name_H-M   'P 1'
#
loop_
_entity.id
_entity.type
_entity.pdbx_description
1 polymer ?
#
loop_
_entity_poly.entity_id
_entity_poly.type
_entity_poly.pdbx_seq_one_letter_code
_entity_poly.pdbx_strand_id
1 'polypeptide(L)'
;MELSRELLKGAVDIHVHAGPHIFSSPRRVDPLEAATQAMEAGMCAIVYMDVFQMSNGITWLVNRILPGFKTYGGLILNTVYGGMNPRAVKTAIHYGDGAKYISFGAHSTHYQASREGRILDGFQGPFYKKGSDDLLNGPNELQVLRPQPF
;
A
#
# COMPACT_ATOMS: atom_id res chain seq x y z
N MET A 1 -16.08 -26.07 3.47
CA MET A 1 -15.99 -25.15 2.30
C MET A 1 -17.28 -24.35 2.06
N GLU A 2 -18.45 -24.95 2.25
CA GLU A 2 -19.74 -24.24 2.03
C GLU A 2 -19.97 -23.11 3.04
N LEU A 3 -19.76 -23.38 4.34
CA LEU A 3 -19.90 -22.38 5.40
C LEU A 3 -18.97 -21.17 5.24
N SER A 4 -17.71 -21.39 4.81
CA SER A 4 -16.77 -20.28 4.59
C SER A 4 -17.18 -19.39 3.41
N ARG A 5 -17.75 -19.95 2.36
CA ARG A 5 -18.29 -19.17 1.24
C ARG A 5 -19.54 -18.38 1.63
N GLU A 6 -20.37 -18.93 2.49
CA GLU A 6 -21.55 -18.26 3.00
C GLU A 6 -21.19 -17.01 3.83
N LEU A 7 -20.15 -17.12 4.66
CA LEU A 7 -19.63 -16.01 5.47
C LEU A 7 -19.01 -14.88 4.64
N LEU A 8 -18.57 -15.17 3.41
CA LEU A 8 -17.97 -14.16 2.51
C LEU A 8 -19.03 -13.36 1.74
N LYS A 9 -20.28 -13.83 1.67
CA LYS A 9 -21.33 -13.12 0.93
C LYS A 9 -21.57 -11.73 1.52
N GLY A 10 -21.38 -10.70 0.68
CA GLY A 10 -21.51 -9.30 1.07
C GLY A 10 -20.41 -8.78 1.97
N ALA A 11 -19.38 -9.57 2.26
CA ALA A 11 -18.25 -9.14 3.07
C ALA A 11 -17.39 -8.10 2.34
N VAL A 12 -16.65 -7.31 3.10
CA VAL A 12 -15.61 -6.40 2.62
C VAL A 12 -14.30 -6.77 3.28
N ASP A 13 -13.27 -7.06 2.49
CA ASP A 13 -11.91 -7.17 3.02
C ASP A 13 -11.26 -5.78 2.97
N ILE A 14 -10.92 -5.26 4.14
CA ILE A 14 -10.38 -3.90 4.28
C ILE A 14 -8.85 -3.84 4.21
N HIS A 15 -8.16 -4.96 3.95
CA HIS A 15 -6.70 -5.00 3.95
C HIS A 15 -6.13 -6.06 3.01
N VAL A 16 -6.19 -5.81 1.71
CA VAL A 16 -5.70 -6.75 0.68
C VAL A 16 -4.40 -6.25 0.08
N HIS A 17 -3.40 -7.12 0.05
CA HIS A 17 -2.16 -6.90 -0.69
C HIS A 17 -2.08 -7.86 -1.88
N ALA A 18 -1.82 -7.32 -3.07
CA ALA A 18 -1.58 -8.07 -4.31
C ALA A 18 -0.27 -7.62 -4.97
N GLY A 19 0.11 -8.24 -6.09
CA GLY A 19 1.27 -7.82 -6.87
C GLY A 19 1.04 -6.52 -7.67
N PRO A 20 2.10 -5.95 -8.22
CA PRO A 20 3.52 -6.34 -8.07
C PRO A 20 4.10 -6.01 -6.70
N HIS A 21 5.28 -6.59 -6.39
CA HIS A 21 6.02 -6.30 -5.16
C HIS A 21 7.52 -6.28 -5.44
N ILE A 22 8.28 -5.48 -4.69
CA ILE A 22 9.72 -5.29 -4.92
C ILE A 22 10.59 -6.44 -4.42
N PHE A 23 10.06 -7.35 -3.62
CA PHE A 23 10.82 -8.48 -3.09
C PHE A 23 10.81 -9.70 -4.03
N SER A 24 11.77 -10.56 -3.81
CA SER A 24 11.92 -11.83 -4.55
C SER A 24 10.76 -12.81 -4.37
N SER A 25 9.94 -12.63 -3.34
CA SER A 25 8.69 -13.38 -3.16
C SER A 25 7.53 -12.62 -3.78
N PRO A 26 7.19 -12.89 -5.04
CA PRO A 26 6.08 -12.20 -5.69
C PRO A 26 4.77 -12.50 -4.97
N ARG A 27 3.86 -11.55 -4.96
CA ARG A 27 2.49 -11.81 -4.54
C ARG A 27 1.88 -12.85 -5.48
N ARG A 28 0.99 -13.68 -4.95
CA ARG A 28 0.41 -14.80 -5.70
C ARG A 28 -0.53 -14.34 -6.81
N VAL A 29 -1.17 -13.20 -6.64
CA VAL A 29 -2.15 -12.63 -7.56
C VAL A 29 -1.88 -11.15 -7.78
N ASP A 30 -2.31 -10.64 -8.91
CA ASP A 30 -2.36 -9.20 -9.18
C ASP A 30 -3.67 -8.57 -8.62
N PRO A 31 -3.82 -7.24 -8.65
CA PRO A 31 -5.02 -6.58 -8.13
C PRO A 31 -6.32 -6.94 -8.85
N LEU A 32 -6.26 -7.21 -10.15
CA LEU A 32 -7.43 -7.62 -10.93
C LEU A 32 -7.84 -9.05 -10.58
N GLU A 33 -6.88 -9.96 -10.48
CA GLU A 33 -7.12 -11.34 -10.04
C GLU A 33 -7.67 -11.39 -8.62
N ALA A 34 -7.11 -10.59 -7.69
CA ALA A 34 -7.61 -10.50 -6.32
C ALA A 34 -9.06 -10.02 -6.26
N ALA A 35 -9.39 -8.98 -7.03
CA ALA A 35 -10.75 -8.46 -7.11
C ALA A 35 -11.71 -9.47 -7.75
N THR A 36 -11.28 -10.17 -8.79
CA THR A 36 -12.07 -11.22 -9.46
C THR A 36 -12.38 -12.36 -8.50
N GLN A 37 -11.39 -12.87 -7.78
CA GLN A 37 -11.58 -13.93 -6.79
C GLN A 37 -12.52 -13.52 -5.65
N ALA A 38 -12.41 -12.27 -5.17
CA ALA A 38 -13.29 -11.75 -4.15
C ALA A 38 -14.74 -11.64 -4.65
N MET A 39 -14.94 -11.14 -5.88
CA MET A 39 -16.24 -11.06 -6.52
C MET A 39 -16.87 -12.46 -6.70
N GLU A 40 -16.11 -13.44 -7.18
CA GLU A 40 -16.55 -14.84 -7.34
C GLU A 40 -16.89 -15.52 -6.02
N ALA A 41 -16.23 -15.09 -4.92
CA ALA A 41 -16.56 -15.54 -3.58
C ALA A 41 -17.82 -14.89 -2.99
N GLY A 42 -18.47 -13.96 -3.73
CA GLY A 42 -19.66 -13.26 -3.30
C GLY A 42 -19.40 -12.07 -2.36
N MET A 43 -18.17 -11.62 -2.25
CA MET A 43 -17.84 -10.40 -1.51
C MET A 43 -18.38 -9.17 -2.25
N CYS A 44 -18.59 -8.07 -1.55
CA CYS A 44 -19.05 -6.84 -2.18
C CYS A 44 -17.93 -5.83 -2.49
N ALA A 45 -16.81 -5.90 -1.78
CA ALA A 45 -15.67 -5.02 -2.03
C ALA A 45 -14.36 -5.54 -1.42
N ILE A 46 -13.26 -4.99 -1.92
CA ILE A 46 -11.95 -5.08 -1.27
C ILE A 46 -11.31 -3.70 -1.15
N VAL A 47 -10.44 -3.51 -0.15
CA VAL A 47 -9.54 -2.36 -0.05
C VAL A 47 -8.13 -2.83 -0.40
N TYR A 48 -7.68 -2.46 -1.59
CA TYR A 48 -6.35 -2.81 -2.08
C TYR A 48 -5.31 -1.83 -1.55
N MET A 49 -4.37 -2.35 -0.79
CA MET A 49 -3.29 -1.59 -0.18
C MET A 49 -1.95 -1.91 -0.84
N ASP A 50 -1.37 -0.93 -1.52
CA ASP A 50 -0.02 -1.03 -2.05
C ASP A 50 0.95 -0.31 -1.12
N VAL A 51 2.05 -0.98 -0.76
CA VAL A 51 3.05 -0.43 0.17
C VAL A 51 3.98 0.59 -0.50
N PHE A 52 4.11 0.53 -1.81
CA PHE A 52 5.10 1.30 -2.56
C PHE A 52 4.52 2.28 -3.56
N GLN A 53 3.22 2.20 -3.82
CA GLN A 53 2.55 3.16 -4.70
C GLN A 53 1.15 3.53 -4.20
N MET A 54 0.68 4.65 -4.67
CA MET A 54 -0.72 5.06 -4.50
C MET A 54 -1.61 4.13 -5.33
N SER A 55 -2.48 3.38 -4.67
CA SER A 55 -3.27 2.33 -5.32
C SER A 55 -4.52 2.82 -6.07
N ASN A 56 -4.85 4.10 -5.97
CA ASN A 56 -6.05 4.70 -6.57
C ASN A 56 -6.15 4.50 -8.08
N GLY A 57 -5.04 4.64 -8.81
CA GLY A 57 -5.04 4.48 -10.27
C GLY A 57 -5.37 3.04 -10.69
N ILE A 58 -4.81 2.07 -9.97
CA ILE A 58 -5.07 0.64 -10.22
C ILE A 58 -6.52 0.31 -9.88
N THR A 59 -7.01 0.72 -8.72
CA THR A 59 -8.39 0.42 -8.30
C THR A 59 -9.42 1.11 -9.19
N TRP A 60 -9.14 2.31 -9.68
CA TRP A 60 -9.95 2.98 -10.67
C TRP A 60 -10.06 2.15 -11.97
N LEU A 61 -8.93 1.60 -12.44
CA LEU A 61 -8.92 0.73 -13.63
C LEU A 61 -9.68 -0.57 -13.38
N VAL A 62 -9.43 -1.25 -12.25
CA VAL A 62 -10.11 -2.49 -11.87
C VAL A 62 -11.63 -2.29 -11.82
N ASN A 63 -12.11 -1.19 -11.23
CA ASN A 63 -13.53 -0.86 -11.16
C ASN A 63 -14.19 -0.67 -12.54
N ARG A 64 -13.41 -0.30 -13.54
CA ARG A 64 -13.90 -0.19 -14.94
C ARG A 64 -13.94 -1.53 -15.66
N ILE A 65 -13.04 -2.44 -15.30
CA ILE A 65 -12.94 -3.79 -15.90
C ILE A 65 -13.97 -4.74 -15.27
N LEU A 66 -14.24 -4.60 -13.97
CA LEU A 66 -15.16 -5.44 -13.22
C LEU A 66 -16.39 -4.65 -12.77
N PRO A 67 -17.33 -4.36 -13.66
CA PRO A 67 -18.57 -3.68 -13.29
C PRO A 67 -19.39 -4.56 -12.33
N GLY A 68 -19.87 -3.94 -11.25
CA GLY A 68 -20.64 -4.65 -10.21
C GLY A 68 -19.83 -5.07 -8.98
N PHE A 69 -18.50 -4.95 -9.03
CA PHE A 69 -17.62 -5.11 -7.86
C PHE A 69 -16.94 -3.78 -7.49
N LYS A 70 -16.58 -3.59 -6.24
CA LYS A 70 -15.88 -2.37 -5.79
C LYS A 70 -14.50 -2.70 -5.23
N THR A 71 -13.50 -2.03 -5.80
CA THR A 71 -12.14 -2.02 -5.28
C THR A 71 -11.79 -0.61 -4.84
N TYR A 72 -11.41 -0.46 -3.60
CA TYR A 72 -11.03 0.83 -3.02
C TYR A 72 -9.52 0.91 -2.89
N GLY A 73 -8.97 2.09 -3.18
CA GLY A 73 -7.54 2.37 -3.08
C GLY A 73 -7.25 3.45 -2.05
N GLY A 74 -5.97 3.70 -1.87
CA GLY A 74 -5.48 4.75 -0.98
C GLY A 74 -3.98 4.92 -1.04
N LEU A 75 -3.42 5.40 0.06
CA LEU A 75 -2.01 5.75 0.17
C LEU A 75 -1.45 5.31 1.51
N ILE A 76 -0.29 4.65 1.47
CA ILE A 76 0.54 4.39 2.64
C ILE A 76 1.72 5.38 2.61
N LEU A 77 1.86 6.16 3.68
CA LEU A 77 2.86 7.22 3.79
C LEU A 77 4.25 6.67 4.14
N ASN A 78 4.75 5.78 3.27
CA ASN A 78 6.13 5.30 3.34
C ASN A 78 7.11 6.34 2.77
N THR A 79 8.41 6.11 2.94
CA THR A 79 9.48 7.00 2.47
C THR A 79 9.46 7.28 0.98
N VAL A 80 8.93 6.35 0.17
CA VAL A 80 8.74 6.54 -1.28
C VAL A 80 7.81 7.71 -1.63
N TYR A 81 6.95 8.12 -0.68
CA TYR A 81 6.08 9.29 -0.80
C TYR A 81 6.54 10.49 0.06
N GLY A 82 7.74 10.42 0.63
CA GLY A 82 8.26 11.45 1.51
C GLY A 82 7.66 11.42 2.92
N GLY A 83 7.18 10.25 3.38
CA GLY A 83 6.61 10.08 4.72
C GLY A 83 5.32 10.88 4.91
N MET A 84 5.26 11.70 5.95
CA MET A 84 4.09 12.57 6.24
C MET A 84 4.03 13.75 5.27
N ASN A 85 3.64 13.47 4.03
CA ASN A 85 3.59 14.41 2.93
C ASN A 85 2.14 14.86 2.65
N PRO A 86 1.73 16.08 3.05
CA PRO A 86 0.37 16.59 2.84
C PRO A 86 -0.01 16.69 1.37
N ARG A 87 0.96 16.96 0.47
CA ARG A 87 0.70 17.00 -0.98
C ARG A 87 0.35 15.63 -1.53
N ALA A 88 1.04 14.57 -1.10
CA ALA A 88 0.71 13.21 -1.49
C ALA A 88 -0.69 12.82 -1.00
N VAL A 89 -1.05 13.18 0.23
CA VAL A 89 -2.40 12.97 0.79
C VAL A 89 -3.45 13.71 -0.04
N LYS A 90 -3.23 15.01 -0.32
CA LYS A 90 -4.14 15.80 -1.14
C LYS A 90 -4.32 15.20 -2.53
N THR A 91 -3.24 14.74 -3.15
CA THR A 91 -3.29 14.06 -4.45
C THR A 91 -4.11 12.77 -4.33
N ALA A 92 -3.85 11.95 -3.33
CA ALA A 92 -4.56 10.68 -3.13
C ALA A 92 -6.08 10.88 -2.97
N ILE A 93 -6.51 11.91 -2.25
CA ILE A 93 -7.93 12.20 -2.03
C ILE A 93 -8.65 12.54 -3.35
N HIS A 94 -7.96 13.14 -4.31
CA HIS A 94 -8.57 13.65 -5.55
C HIS A 94 -8.26 12.80 -6.79
N TYR A 95 -7.32 11.87 -6.72
CA TYR A 95 -6.90 11.07 -7.87
C TYR A 95 -7.76 9.81 -8.04
N GLY A 96 -8.19 9.53 -9.27
CA GLY A 96 -9.08 8.39 -9.57
C GLY A 96 -10.43 8.51 -8.85
N ASP A 97 -10.83 7.45 -8.15
CA ASP A 97 -12.05 7.44 -7.32
C ASP A 97 -11.84 8.02 -5.92
N GLY A 98 -10.69 8.62 -5.68
CA GLY A 98 -10.26 9.14 -4.40
C GLY A 98 -9.85 8.06 -3.39
N ALA A 99 -8.85 8.38 -2.57
CA ALA A 99 -8.40 7.48 -1.51
C ALA A 99 -9.50 7.22 -0.49
N LYS A 100 -9.67 5.95 -0.11
CA LYS A 100 -10.58 5.54 0.97
C LYS A 100 -9.81 5.20 2.25
N TYR A 101 -8.49 5.10 2.16
CA TYR A 101 -7.62 5.04 3.32
C TYR A 101 -6.38 5.90 3.10
N ILE A 102 -5.85 6.42 4.20
CA ILE A 102 -4.51 6.97 4.33
C ILE A 102 -3.93 6.32 5.58
N SER A 103 -2.81 5.64 5.45
CA SER A 103 -2.15 5.02 6.60
C SER A 103 -0.71 5.50 6.74
N PHE A 104 -0.17 5.43 7.95
CA PHE A 104 1.25 5.66 8.17
C PHE A 104 2.06 4.47 7.68
N GLY A 105 3.27 4.76 7.20
CA GLY A 105 4.18 3.77 6.64
C GLY A 105 4.79 2.88 7.69
N ALA A 106 4.26 1.67 7.87
CA ALA A 106 4.80 0.69 8.80
C ALA A 106 6.25 0.30 8.48
N HIS A 107 6.61 0.32 7.20
CA HIS A 107 7.94 -0.07 6.71
C HIS A 107 8.98 1.06 6.70
N SER A 108 8.60 2.24 7.10
CA SER A 108 9.46 3.44 7.09
C SER A 108 9.42 4.16 8.44
N THR A 109 9.11 3.44 9.52
CA THR A 109 9.14 4.01 10.86
C THR A 109 10.56 4.10 11.38
N HIS A 110 10.84 5.13 12.16
CA HIS A 110 12.13 5.27 12.84
C HIS A 110 12.46 4.04 13.69
N TYR A 111 11.48 3.46 14.36
CA TYR A 111 11.64 2.25 15.15
C TYR A 111 12.15 1.09 14.30
N GLN A 112 11.52 0.87 13.15
CA GLN A 112 11.89 -0.22 12.24
C GLN A 112 13.27 0.01 11.64
N ALA A 113 13.53 1.20 11.11
CA ALA A 113 14.82 1.57 10.55
C ALA A 113 15.96 1.41 11.55
N SER A 114 15.78 1.88 12.79
CA SER A 114 16.82 1.81 13.84
C SER A 114 17.05 0.39 14.37
N ARG A 115 16.03 -0.46 14.39
CA ARG A 115 16.12 -1.83 14.94
C ARG A 115 16.56 -2.85 13.91
N GLU A 116 16.12 -2.75 12.70
CA GLU A 116 16.30 -3.76 11.67
C GLU A 116 17.38 -3.39 10.66
N GLY A 117 17.91 -2.18 10.75
CA GLY A 117 18.95 -1.69 9.85
C GLY A 117 18.51 -1.70 8.38
N ARG A 118 17.22 -1.47 8.14
CA ARG A 118 16.64 -1.47 6.80
C ARG A 118 15.75 -0.25 6.61
N ILE A 119 15.65 0.14 5.38
CA ILE A 119 14.79 1.25 4.95
C ILE A 119 13.60 0.67 4.22
N LEU A 120 13.05 0.61 3.49
CA LEU A 120 11.97 0.10 2.68
C LEU A 120 11.69 -1.39 2.95
N ASP A 121 11.20 -1.70 4.12
CA ASP A 121 10.69 -3.04 4.45
C ASP A 121 11.70 -4.17 4.15
N GLY A 122 12.93 -3.98 4.56
CA GLY A 122 13.99 -4.95 4.33
C GLY A 122 14.53 -4.97 2.90
N PHE A 123 14.12 -4.04 2.06
CA PHE A 123 14.70 -3.89 0.73
C PHE A 123 16.19 -3.57 0.84
N GLN A 124 17.01 -4.49 0.37
CA GLN A 124 18.47 -4.36 0.26
C GLN A 124 18.84 -4.23 -1.21
N GLY A 125 18.52 -3.09 -1.78
CA GLY A 125 18.88 -2.77 -3.15
C GLY A 125 20.22 -2.01 -3.24
N PRO A 126 20.61 -1.61 -4.45
CA PRO A 126 21.84 -0.85 -4.67
C PRO A 126 21.88 0.50 -3.96
N PHE A 127 20.72 0.97 -3.49
CA PHE A 127 20.60 2.23 -2.74
C PHE A 127 20.70 2.05 -1.22
N TYR A 128 20.84 0.81 -0.74
CA TYR A 128 20.98 0.51 0.67
C TYR A 128 22.38 -0.01 0.99
N LYS A 129 23.02 0.63 1.93
CA LYS A 129 24.28 0.18 2.53
C LYS A 129 24.02 -0.16 3.99
N LYS A 130 24.12 -1.44 4.36
CA LYS A 130 24.03 -1.85 5.76
C LYS A 130 25.12 -1.14 6.58
N GLY A 131 24.70 -0.45 7.64
CA GLY A 131 25.62 0.31 8.52
C GLY A 131 25.98 1.70 8.00
N SER A 132 25.26 2.20 6.99
CA SER A 132 25.37 3.60 6.57
C SER A 132 24.49 4.44 7.49
N ASP A 133 25.09 5.21 8.37
CA ASP A 133 24.39 6.13 9.27
C ASP A 133 23.55 7.16 8.51
N ASP A 134 23.96 7.50 7.30
CA ASP A 134 23.24 8.42 6.42
C ASP A 134 21.84 7.94 6.02
N LEU A 135 21.63 6.62 5.99
CA LEU A 135 20.37 6.02 5.59
C LEU A 135 19.44 5.73 6.77
N LEU A 136 20.02 5.41 7.94
CA LEU A 136 19.27 5.00 9.13
C LEU A 136 19.05 6.13 10.13
N ASN A 137 20.03 7.00 10.29
CA ASN A 137 20.04 8.07 11.28
C ASN A 137 20.25 9.44 10.64
N GLY A 138 20.32 9.50 9.33
CA GLY A 138 20.59 10.72 8.59
C GLY A 138 19.41 11.68 8.51
N PRO A 139 19.65 12.87 7.96
CA PRO A 139 18.63 13.92 7.79
C PRO A 139 17.39 13.46 7.04
N ASN A 140 17.54 12.44 6.19
CA ASN A 140 16.45 11.92 5.36
C ASN A 140 15.36 11.23 6.20
N GLU A 141 15.73 10.44 7.20
CA GLU A 141 14.74 9.78 8.06
C GLU A 141 13.99 10.80 8.94
N LEU A 142 14.71 11.77 9.48
CA LEU A 142 14.12 12.87 10.23
C LEU A 142 13.26 13.79 9.36
N GLN A 143 13.65 14.00 8.10
CA GLN A 143 12.86 14.80 7.15
C GLN A 143 11.57 14.10 6.75
N VAL A 144 11.59 12.78 6.63
CA VAL A 144 10.41 11.99 6.30
C VAL A 144 9.34 12.05 7.38
N LEU A 145 9.75 12.13 8.64
CA LEU A 145 8.84 12.23 9.79
C LEU A 145 8.39 13.67 10.10
N ARG A 146 8.98 14.67 9.44
CA ARG A 146 8.57 16.07 9.60
C ARG A 146 7.53 16.44 8.52
N PRO A 147 6.53 17.25 8.87
CA PRO A 147 5.66 17.84 7.87
C PRO A 147 6.51 18.64 6.87
N GLN A 148 6.37 18.33 5.59
CA GLN A 148 7.01 19.14 4.55
C GLN A 148 6.35 20.53 4.53
N PRO A 149 7.11 21.60 4.48
CA PRO A 149 6.53 22.94 4.34
C PRO A 149 5.71 23.02 3.04
N PHE A 150 4.59 23.67 3.11
CA PHE A 150 3.68 23.91 1.99
C PHE A 150 4.33 24.82 0.93
#